data_8472e97a6ce5d88a83dfc95092703396
#
_entry.id   8472e97a6ce5d88a83dfc95092703396
#
_cell.length_a   1.000
_cell.length_b   1.000
_cell.length_c   1.000
_cell.angle_alpha   90.00
_cell.angle_beta   90.00
_cell.angle_gamma   90.00
#
_symmetry.space_group_name_H-M   'P 1'
#
loop_
_entity.id
_entity.type
_entity.pdbx_description
1 polymer ?
#
loop_
_entity_poly.entity_id
_entity_poly.type
_entity_poly.pdbx_seq_one_letter_code
_entity_poly.pdbx_strand_id
1 'polypeptide(L)'
;ATTSKFVIGSTTYKVLVDGVEVAKTMDVAPFIEGGRTFLPIRFAAETVGVSADNVIWNAEAKTVTILKGDRVIGLTIGSNVLTVNGTPIVMDTAAMIKDGRTVLPVRFVAQALGAVVTWDEATQTVTVTQ
;
A
#
# COMPACT_ATOMS: atom_id res chain seq x y z
N ALA A 1 -15.90 -7.25 -6.47
CA ALA A 1 -14.53 -6.79 -6.75
C ALA A 1 -14.39 -5.33 -6.37
N THR A 2 -13.23 -4.98 -5.86
CA THR A 2 -12.91 -3.60 -5.45
C THR A 2 -11.74 -3.11 -6.28
N THR A 3 -11.89 -1.91 -6.86
CA THR A 3 -10.84 -1.25 -7.62
C THR A 3 -10.57 0.12 -7.02
N SER A 4 -9.32 0.39 -6.69
CA SER A 4 -8.89 1.68 -6.14
C SER A 4 -7.96 2.37 -7.13
N LYS A 5 -8.16 3.67 -7.34
CA LYS A 5 -7.37 4.47 -8.29
C LYS A 5 -6.77 5.67 -7.58
N PHE A 6 -5.45 5.79 -7.68
CA PHE A 6 -4.67 6.87 -7.07
C PHE A 6 -3.90 7.62 -8.12
N VAL A 7 -3.94 8.94 -8.07
CA VAL A 7 -3.15 9.79 -8.95
C VAL A 7 -1.97 10.34 -8.15
N ILE A 8 -0.77 10.23 -8.71
CA ILE A 8 0.44 10.74 -8.07
C ILE A 8 0.31 12.24 -7.80
N GLY A 9 0.60 12.64 -6.57
CA GLY A 9 0.52 14.05 -6.15
C GLY A 9 -0.87 14.51 -5.73
N SER A 10 -1.91 13.67 -5.87
CA SER A 10 -3.27 14.02 -5.49
C SER A 10 -3.66 13.34 -4.18
N THR A 11 -4.26 14.11 -3.27
CA THR A 11 -4.82 13.55 -2.03
C THR A 11 -6.21 12.96 -2.21
N THR A 12 -6.82 13.14 -3.37
CA THR A 12 -8.12 12.55 -3.70
C THR A 12 -7.90 11.23 -4.45
N TYR A 13 -8.56 10.18 -4.02
CA TYR A 13 -8.54 8.89 -4.71
C TYR A 13 -9.96 8.35 -4.86
N LYS A 14 -10.12 7.35 -5.71
CA LYS A 14 -11.43 6.77 -6.02
C LYS A 14 -11.44 5.29 -5.72
N VAL A 15 -12.55 4.83 -5.16
CA VAL A 15 -12.77 3.41 -4.87
C VAL A 15 -14.07 2.99 -5.57
N LEU A 16 -13.97 1.96 -6.42
CA LEU A 16 -15.14 1.36 -7.08
C LEU A 16 -15.46 0.03 -6.40
N VAL A 17 -16.67 -0.07 -5.87
CA VAL A 17 -17.19 -1.31 -5.30
C VAL A 17 -18.47 -1.66 -6.06
N ASP A 18 -18.46 -2.78 -6.76
CA ASP A 18 -19.60 -3.26 -7.55
C ASP A 18 -20.17 -2.19 -8.50
N GLY A 19 -19.24 -1.45 -9.15
CA GLY A 19 -19.59 -0.43 -10.12
C GLY A 19 -19.96 0.93 -9.54
N VAL A 20 -19.99 1.07 -8.23
CA VAL A 20 -20.26 2.34 -7.56
C VAL A 20 -18.94 3.02 -7.19
N GLU A 21 -18.70 4.22 -7.72
CA GLU A 21 -17.49 4.98 -7.47
C GLU A 21 -17.70 5.97 -6.33
N VAL A 22 -16.78 5.93 -5.37
CA VAL A 22 -16.76 6.84 -4.23
C VAL A 22 -15.42 7.55 -4.20
N ALA A 23 -15.44 8.89 -4.12
CA ALA A 23 -14.24 9.69 -3.95
C ALA A 23 -13.89 9.78 -2.47
N LYS A 24 -12.61 9.59 -2.15
CA LYS A 24 -12.07 9.66 -0.79
C LYS A 24 -10.84 10.54 -0.77
N THR A 25 -10.40 10.92 0.41
CA THR A 25 -9.20 11.74 0.58
C THR A 25 -8.22 11.09 1.54
N MET A 26 -6.93 11.35 1.32
CA MET A 26 -5.86 10.95 2.24
C MET A 26 -5.05 12.19 2.66
N ASP A 27 -4.32 12.08 3.75
CA ASP A 27 -3.57 13.22 4.31
C ASP A 27 -2.19 13.41 3.67
N VAL A 28 -1.65 12.40 3.04
CA VAL A 28 -0.39 12.47 2.29
C VAL A 28 -0.61 11.86 0.93
N ALA A 29 -0.32 12.61 -0.14
CA ALA A 29 -0.54 12.15 -1.50
C ALA A 29 0.42 11.01 -1.86
N PRO A 30 0.02 10.08 -2.75
CA PRO A 30 0.94 9.10 -3.30
C PRO A 30 2.09 9.82 -4.00
N PHE A 31 3.28 9.25 -3.91
CA PHE A 31 4.46 9.83 -4.55
C PHE A 31 5.34 8.74 -5.15
N ILE A 32 6.22 9.15 -6.06
CA ILE A 32 7.20 8.26 -6.67
C ILE A 32 8.58 8.62 -6.11
N GLU A 33 9.30 7.59 -5.67
CA GLU A 33 10.69 7.74 -5.24
C GLU A 33 11.45 6.51 -5.70
N GLY A 34 12.59 6.73 -6.37
CA GLY A 34 13.39 5.64 -6.93
C GLY A 34 12.64 4.81 -7.97
N GLY A 35 11.67 5.39 -8.67
CA GLY A 35 10.86 4.69 -9.65
C GLY A 35 9.75 3.83 -9.06
N ARG A 36 9.49 3.93 -7.75
CA ARG A 36 8.45 3.15 -7.06
C ARG A 36 7.40 4.07 -6.45
N THR A 37 6.15 3.63 -6.49
CA THR A 37 5.01 4.37 -5.93
C THR A 37 4.80 3.99 -4.48
N PHE A 38 4.67 5.00 -3.63
CA PHE A 38 4.44 4.84 -2.20
C PHE A 38 3.10 5.41 -1.80
N LEU A 39 2.43 4.74 -0.88
CA LEU A 39 1.18 5.18 -0.25
C LEU A 39 1.31 5.10 1.27
N PRO A 40 0.64 6.01 2.02
CA PRO A 40 0.53 5.83 3.47
C PRO A 40 -0.08 4.47 3.80
N ILE A 41 0.45 3.84 4.85
CA ILE A 41 0.10 2.47 5.24
C ILE A 41 -1.41 2.23 5.34
N ARG A 42 -2.14 3.17 5.95
CA ARG A 42 -3.59 3.01 6.14
C ARG A 42 -4.31 2.87 4.80
N PHE A 43 -3.94 3.68 3.83
CA PHE A 43 -4.59 3.69 2.52
C PHE A 43 -4.11 2.53 1.65
N ALA A 44 -2.84 2.16 1.74
CA ALA A 44 -2.33 0.98 1.04
C ALA A 44 -3.06 -0.30 1.50
N ALA A 45 -3.28 -0.46 2.79
CA ALA A 45 -4.01 -1.60 3.33
C ALA A 45 -5.49 -1.59 2.92
N GLU A 46 -6.13 -0.42 2.94
CA GLU A 46 -7.53 -0.28 2.55
C GLU A 46 -7.76 -0.71 1.09
N THR A 47 -6.80 -0.45 0.19
CA THR A 47 -6.92 -0.84 -1.22
C THR A 47 -7.05 -2.34 -1.42
N VAL A 48 -6.57 -3.12 -0.47
CA VAL A 48 -6.62 -4.59 -0.53
C VAL A 48 -7.62 -5.18 0.46
N GLY A 49 -8.53 -4.35 0.96
CA GLY A 49 -9.61 -4.80 1.84
C GLY A 49 -9.18 -5.08 3.28
N VAL A 50 -8.05 -4.52 3.73
CA VAL A 50 -7.57 -4.68 5.09
C VAL A 50 -8.04 -3.50 5.94
N SER A 51 -8.75 -3.78 7.03
CA SER A 51 -9.18 -2.73 7.96
C SER A 51 -8.01 -2.20 8.78
N ALA A 52 -8.18 -1.01 9.34
CA ALA A 52 -7.15 -0.38 10.16
C ALA A 52 -6.75 -1.25 11.37
N ASP A 53 -7.67 -2.03 11.91
CA ASP A 53 -7.42 -2.91 13.05
C ASP A 53 -6.44 -4.04 12.73
N ASN A 54 -6.29 -4.37 11.45
CA ASN A 54 -5.41 -5.43 10.97
C ASN A 54 -4.07 -4.90 10.45
N VAL A 55 -3.80 -3.62 10.69
CA VAL A 55 -2.51 -3.00 10.41
C VAL A 55 -1.87 -2.63 11.74
N ILE A 56 -0.76 -3.29 12.07
CA ILE A 56 -0.13 -3.17 13.37
C ILE A 56 1.22 -2.49 13.21
N TRP A 57 1.37 -1.31 13.81
CA TRP A 57 2.62 -0.57 13.84
C TRP A 57 3.33 -0.78 15.17
N ASN A 58 4.59 -1.20 15.12
CA ASN A 58 5.45 -1.30 16.29
C ASN A 58 6.53 -0.22 16.19
N ALA A 59 6.38 0.84 16.97
CA ALA A 59 7.29 2.00 16.93
C ALA A 59 8.70 1.65 17.41
N GLU A 60 8.81 0.74 18.37
CA GLU A 60 10.09 0.34 18.94
C GLU A 60 10.92 -0.46 17.94
N ALA A 61 10.31 -1.45 17.29
CA ALA A 61 10.97 -2.26 16.28
C ALA A 61 10.95 -1.62 14.89
N LYS A 62 10.14 -0.59 14.68
CA LYS A 62 9.89 0.06 13.38
C LYS A 62 9.39 -0.93 12.35
N THR A 63 8.45 -1.77 12.76
CA THR A 63 7.87 -2.79 11.89
C THR A 63 6.39 -2.54 11.66
N VAL A 64 5.92 -2.98 10.49
CA VAL A 64 4.52 -2.99 10.11
C VAL A 64 4.10 -4.42 9.89
N THR A 65 3.00 -4.84 10.51
CA THR A 65 2.39 -6.14 10.29
C THR A 65 1.01 -5.95 9.72
N ILE A 66 0.71 -6.60 8.61
CA ILE A 66 -0.59 -6.53 7.95
C ILE A 66 -1.20 -7.92 7.96
N LEU A 67 -2.42 -8.04 8.48
CA LEU A 67 -3.13 -9.30 8.59
C LEU A 67 -4.30 -9.32 7.60
N LYS A 68 -4.30 -10.29 6.71
CA LYS A 68 -5.42 -10.50 5.77
C LYS A 68 -5.68 -11.99 5.62
N GLY A 69 -6.80 -12.45 6.17
CA GLY A 69 -7.11 -13.87 6.19
C GLY A 69 -6.02 -14.66 6.92
N ASP A 70 -5.46 -15.65 6.25
CA ASP A 70 -4.35 -16.43 6.76
C ASP A 70 -2.97 -15.90 6.37
N ARG A 71 -2.92 -14.70 5.77
CA ARG A 71 -1.66 -14.05 5.37
C ARG A 71 -1.21 -13.06 6.42
N VAL A 72 0.05 -13.16 6.81
CA VAL A 72 0.72 -12.22 7.71
C VAL A 72 1.88 -11.60 6.94
N ILE A 73 1.77 -10.31 6.65
CA ILE A 73 2.79 -9.56 5.92
C ILE A 73 3.59 -8.75 6.93
N GLY A 74 4.91 -8.90 6.90
CA GLY A 74 5.82 -8.15 7.77
C GLY A 74 6.74 -7.25 6.95
N LEU A 75 6.87 -5.99 7.37
CA LEU A 75 7.80 -5.03 6.78
C LEU A 75 8.55 -4.33 7.90
N THR A 76 9.81 -4.00 7.63
CA THR A 76 10.63 -3.20 8.55
C THR A 76 11.05 -1.93 7.82
N ILE A 77 10.90 -0.78 8.47
CA ILE A 77 11.31 0.51 7.89
C ILE A 77 12.80 0.45 7.55
N GLY A 78 13.12 0.83 6.31
CA GLY A 78 14.49 0.84 5.81
C GLY A 78 15.01 -0.50 5.28
N SER A 79 14.24 -1.59 5.43
CA SER A 79 14.61 -2.90 4.91
C SER A 79 13.91 -3.19 3.58
N ASN A 80 14.64 -3.75 2.62
CA ASN A 80 14.07 -4.17 1.35
C ASN A 80 13.52 -5.60 1.38
N VAL A 81 13.35 -6.17 2.56
CA VAL A 81 12.78 -7.52 2.71
C VAL A 81 11.41 -7.41 3.35
N LEU A 82 10.40 -7.96 2.68
CA LEU A 82 9.11 -8.20 3.31
C LEU A 82 8.95 -9.70 3.56
N THR A 83 8.13 -10.07 4.53
CA THR A 83 7.83 -11.46 4.81
C THR A 83 6.36 -11.75 4.56
N VAL A 84 6.07 -12.93 4.01
CA VAL A 84 4.72 -13.45 3.87
C VAL A 84 4.68 -14.77 4.64
N ASN A 85 3.96 -14.79 5.74
CA ASN A 85 3.91 -15.96 6.65
C ASN A 85 5.32 -16.45 7.04
N GLY A 86 6.22 -15.50 7.31
CA GLY A 86 7.59 -15.79 7.68
C GLY A 86 8.56 -16.03 6.52
N THR A 87 8.06 -16.18 5.29
CA THR A 87 8.92 -16.40 4.11
C THR A 87 9.41 -15.04 3.60
N PRO A 88 10.75 -14.83 3.50
CA PRO A 88 11.26 -13.55 3.03
C PRO A 88 11.12 -13.39 1.53
N ILE A 89 10.75 -12.18 1.11
CA ILE A 89 10.67 -11.75 -0.27
C ILE A 89 11.48 -10.47 -0.41
N VAL A 90 12.43 -10.45 -1.33
CA VAL A 90 13.29 -9.28 -1.55
C VAL A 90 12.58 -8.32 -2.48
N MET A 91 12.40 -7.09 -2.02
CA MET A 91 11.92 -5.98 -2.82
C MET A 91 13.11 -5.21 -3.40
N ASP A 92 12.86 -4.35 -4.36
CA ASP A 92 13.88 -3.43 -4.88
C ASP A 92 13.80 -2.04 -4.23
N THR A 93 13.00 -1.92 -3.19
CA THR A 93 12.82 -0.69 -2.41
C THR A 93 12.44 -1.06 -0.99
N ALA A 94 12.32 -0.07 -0.10
CA ALA A 94 11.99 -0.29 1.30
C ALA A 94 10.87 0.63 1.74
N ALA A 95 10.09 0.20 2.73
CA ALA A 95 9.15 1.08 3.42
C ALA A 95 9.91 2.21 4.11
N MET A 96 9.30 3.38 4.20
CA MET A 96 9.95 4.55 4.79
C MET A 96 8.96 5.41 5.57
N ILE A 97 9.49 6.39 6.31
CA ILE A 97 8.68 7.42 6.95
C ILE A 97 8.83 8.70 6.14
N LYS A 98 7.70 9.28 5.75
CA LYS A 98 7.65 10.54 5.01
C LYS A 98 6.61 11.46 5.62
N ASP A 99 7.03 12.69 5.96
CA ASP A 99 6.15 13.69 6.57
C ASP A 99 5.41 13.14 7.81
N GLY A 100 6.12 12.35 8.61
CA GLY A 100 5.58 11.75 9.83
C GLY A 100 4.63 10.57 9.59
N ARG A 101 4.50 10.09 8.35
CA ARG A 101 3.65 8.96 8.01
C ARG A 101 4.50 7.79 7.51
N THR A 102 4.13 6.59 7.92
CA THR A 102 4.71 5.37 7.36
C THR A 102 4.10 5.14 5.97
N VAL A 103 4.96 5.06 4.96
CA VAL A 103 4.55 4.84 3.57
C VAL A 103 5.14 3.54 3.07
N LEU A 104 4.36 2.81 2.29
CA LEU A 104 4.70 1.48 1.81
C LEU A 104 4.78 1.46 0.29
N PRO A 105 5.70 0.66 -0.30
CA PRO A 105 5.75 0.45 -1.75
C PRO A 105 4.53 -0.37 -2.17
N VAL A 106 3.61 0.28 -2.86
CA VAL A 106 2.26 -0.24 -3.10
C VAL A 106 2.25 -1.55 -3.88
N ARG A 107 3.09 -1.67 -4.91
CA ARG A 107 3.11 -2.87 -5.75
C ARG A 107 3.44 -4.13 -4.97
N PHE A 108 4.50 -4.08 -4.17
CA PHE A 108 4.95 -5.25 -3.42
C PHE A 108 3.95 -5.66 -2.34
N VAL A 109 3.41 -4.68 -1.62
CA VAL A 109 2.44 -4.96 -0.56
C VAL A 109 1.14 -5.50 -1.15
N ALA A 110 0.63 -4.89 -2.21
CA ALA A 110 -0.61 -5.33 -2.85
C ALA A 110 -0.46 -6.74 -3.44
N GLN A 111 0.65 -7.02 -4.12
CA GLN A 111 0.89 -8.36 -4.69
C GLN A 111 1.03 -9.41 -3.59
N ALA A 112 1.71 -9.09 -2.48
CA ALA A 112 1.83 -10.00 -1.35
C ALA A 112 0.46 -10.36 -0.74
N LEU A 113 -0.51 -9.47 -0.86
CA LEU A 113 -1.88 -9.66 -0.39
C LEU A 113 -2.84 -10.16 -1.48
N GLY A 114 -2.33 -10.49 -2.66
CA GLY A 114 -3.10 -11.10 -3.73
C GLY A 114 -3.83 -10.14 -4.65
N ALA A 115 -3.49 -8.86 -4.62
CA ALA A 115 -4.09 -7.86 -5.49
C ALA A 115 -3.27 -7.65 -6.76
N VAL A 116 -3.90 -7.09 -7.81
CA VAL A 116 -3.26 -6.73 -9.07
C VAL A 116 -3.07 -5.23 -9.11
N VAL A 117 -1.85 -4.80 -9.44
CA VAL A 117 -1.50 -3.39 -9.53
C VAL A 117 -1.12 -3.06 -10.96
N THR A 118 -1.75 -2.03 -11.52
CA THR A 118 -1.42 -1.51 -12.85
C THR A 118 -1.06 -0.03 -12.77
N TRP A 119 -0.25 0.41 -13.72
CA TRP A 119 0.23 1.78 -13.80
C TRP A 119 -0.10 2.38 -15.16
N ASP A 120 -0.70 3.57 -15.17
CA ASP A 120 -0.94 4.37 -16.36
C ASP A 120 -0.03 5.59 -16.32
N GLU A 121 0.99 5.61 -17.16
CA GLU A 121 1.98 6.68 -17.19
C GLU A 121 1.41 8.00 -17.70
N ALA A 122 0.50 7.97 -18.65
CA ALA A 122 -0.09 9.17 -19.22
C ALA A 122 -0.86 10.00 -18.20
N THR A 123 -1.59 9.33 -17.30
CA THR A 123 -2.37 9.99 -16.25
C THR A 123 -1.71 9.91 -14.87
N GLN A 124 -0.57 9.24 -14.77
CA GLN A 124 0.13 8.96 -13.50
C GLN A 124 -0.80 8.35 -12.46
N THR A 125 -1.56 7.36 -12.90
CA THR A 125 -2.57 6.69 -12.07
C THR A 125 -2.16 5.28 -11.75
N VAL A 126 -2.21 4.94 -10.47
CA VAL A 126 -2.06 3.57 -9.97
C VAL A 126 -3.45 2.99 -9.74
N THR A 127 -3.68 1.81 -10.30
CA THR A 127 -4.94 1.08 -10.12
C THR A 127 -4.64 -0.22 -9.39
N VAL A 128 -5.31 -0.43 -8.26
CA VAL A 128 -5.21 -1.65 -7.45
C VAL A 128 -6.56 -2.35 -7.51
N THR A 129 -6.55 -3.58 -8.02
CA THR A 129 -7.76 -4.40 -8.16
C THR A 129 -7.64 -5.65 -7.30
N GLN A 130 -8.68 -5.87 -6.54
CA GLN A 130 -8.74 -7.03 -5.66
C GLN A 130 -9.91 -7.94 -6.02
#